data_ac5a6acf89e230ac024b495e6c1862ac
#
_entry.id   ac5a6acf89e230ac024b495e6c1862ac
#
_cell.length_a   1.000
_cell.length_b   1.000
_cell.length_c   1.000
_cell.angle_alpha   90.00
_cell.angle_beta   90.00
_cell.angle_gamma   90.00
#
_symmetry.space_group_name_H-M   'P 1'
#
loop_
_entity.id
_entity.type
_entity.pdbx_description
1 polymer ?
#
loop_
_entity_poly.entity_id
_entity_poly.type
_entity_poly.pdbx_seq_one_letter_code
_entity_poly.pdbx_strand_id
1 'polypeptide(L)'
;APPMSSAMANVDLKRLDRAFAARVAAYPPFASQRNFGACALELCYTAAGYFDLYLHGGQKPWDYAAGSLILAEAGGNLCGFEHDDYWTSPAWHRSVIAALDPVLFAQWRDWVRENRKK
;
A
#
# COMPACT_ATOMS: atom_id res chain seq x y z
N ALA A 1 -9.96 13.85 4.63
CA ALA A 1 -9.26 13.00 3.68
C ALA A 1 -9.93 13.12 2.31
N PRO A 2 -9.16 13.06 1.21
CA PRO A 2 -9.76 13.10 -0.13
C PRO A 2 -10.52 11.80 -0.41
N PRO A 3 -11.50 11.83 -1.33
CA PRO A 3 -12.08 10.58 -1.81
C PRO A 3 -11.00 9.78 -2.56
N MET A 4 -11.14 8.46 -2.60
CA MET A 4 -10.14 7.60 -3.25
C MET A 4 -9.90 7.99 -4.71
N SER A 5 -10.95 8.44 -5.42
CA SER A 5 -10.83 8.91 -6.82
C SER A 5 -9.95 10.13 -7.00
N SER A 6 -9.64 10.86 -5.93
CA SER A 6 -8.75 12.03 -5.96
C SER A 6 -7.40 11.74 -5.31
N ALA A 7 -7.18 10.53 -4.80
CA ALA A 7 -6.00 10.18 -4.03
C ALA A 7 -4.77 9.99 -4.91
N MET A 8 -3.60 10.24 -4.31
CA MET A 8 -2.32 9.89 -4.90
C MET A 8 -1.81 8.61 -4.25
N ALA A 9 -1.47 7.62 -5.07
CA ALA A 9 -1.00 6.33 -4.62
C ALA A 9 0.47 6.12 -4.97
N ASN A 10 1.18 5.43 -4.09
CA ASN A 10 2.49 4.88 -4.41
C ASN A 10 2.32 3.37 -4.58
N VAL A 11 2.55 2.89 -5.79
CA VAL A 11 2.35 1.48 -6.15
C VAL A 11 3.56 0.97 -6.92
N ASP A 12 4.13 -0.15 -6.46
CA ASP A 12 5.17 -0.83 -7.21
C ASP A 12 4.55 -1.94 -8.05
N LEU A 13 4.27 -1.63 -9.31
CA LEU A 13 3.61 -2.57 -10.23
C LEU A 13 4.43 -3.83 -10.48
N LYS A 14 5.76 -3.73 -10.41
CA LYS A 14 6.65 -4.89 -10.63
C LYS A 14 6.51 -5.95 -9.55
N ARG A 15 6.04 -5.57 -8.38
CA ARG A 15 5.90 -6.47 -7.23
C ARG A 15 4.49 -7.03 -7.08
N LEU A 16 3.63 -6.81 -8.09
CA LEU A 16 2.29 -7.36 -8.14
C LEU A 16 2.27 -8.50 -9.17
N ASP A 17 1.34 -9.45 -9.00
CA ASP A 17 1.16 -10.43 -10.07
C ASP A 17 0.66 -9.72 -11.34
N ARG A 18 0.95 -10.31 -12.50
CA ARG A 18 0.75 -9.65 -13.79
C ARG A 18 -0.71 -9.22 -14.02
N ALA A 19 -1.65 -10.08 -13.71
CA ALA A 19 -3.07 -9.80 -13.95
C ALA A 19 -3.56 -8.66 -13.05
N PHE A 20 -3.15 -8.65 -11.79
CA PHE A 20 -3.52 -7.59 -10.86
C PHE A 20 -2.82 -6.27 -11.23
N ALA A 21 -1.55 -6.31 -11.59
CA ALA A 21 -0.82 -5.13 -12.06
C ALA A 21 -1.51 -4.48 -13.26
N ALA A 22 -1.99 -5.29 -14.19
CA ALA A 22 -2.71 -4.80 -15.37
C ALA A 22 -4.01 -4.09 -14.97
N ARG A 23 -4.75 -4.62 -14.00
CA ARG A 23 -5.98 -3.98 -13.52
C ARG A 23 -5.68 -2.65 -12.81
N VAL A 24 -4.66 -2.61 -11.97
CA VAL A 24 -4.26 -1.37 -11.30
C VAL A 24 -3.87 -0.30 -12.32
N ALA A 25 -3.13 -0.69 -13.35
CA ALA A 25 -2.67 0.25 -14.37
C ALA A 25 -3.80 0.73 -15.28
N ALA A 26 -4.71 -0.16 -15.69
CA ALA A 26 -5.78 0.14 -16.65
C ALA A 26 -7.03 0.74 -16.00
N TYR A 27 -7.36 0.32 -14.79
CA TYR A 27 -8.58 0.73 -14.09
C TYR A 27 -8.31 1.17 -12.65
N PRO A 28 -7.42 2.17 -12.45
CA PRO A 28 -7.05 2.59 -11.10
C PRO A 28 -8.22 3.25 -10.38
N PRO A 29 -8.39 2.98 -9.07
CA PRO A 29 -9.42 3.66 -8.28
C PRO A 29 -8.97 5.05 -7.80
N PHE A 30 -7.68 5.36 -7.94
CA PHE A 30 -7.06 6.60 -7.51
C PHE A 30 -6.80 7.54 -8.69
N ALA A 31 -6.45 8.80 -8.41
CA ALA A 31 -6.25 9.80 -9.44
C ALA A 31 -4.88 9.68 -10.11
N SER A 32 -3.83 9.43 -9.33
CA SER A 32 -2.47 9.38 -9.86
C SER A 32 -1.60 8.43 -9.07
N GLN A 33 -0.51 7.99 -9.69
CA GLN A 33 0.37 6.97 -9.16
C GLN A 33 1.82 7.41 -9.28
N ARG A 34 2.62 7.02 -8.27
CA ARG A 34 4.07 7.20 -8.25
C ARG A 34 4.74 5.91 -7.80
N ASN A 35 6.02 5.77 -8.12
CA ASN A 35 6.85 4.69 -7.63
C ASN A 35 8.30 5.18 -7.60
N PHE A 36 8.87 5.28 -6.40
CA PHE A 36 10.26 5.74 -6.24
C PHE A 36 11.26 4.59 -6.21
N GLY A 37 10.79 3.36 -6.07
CA GLY A 37 11.65 2.19 -6.01
C GLY A 37 12.41 2.02 -4.69
N ALA A 38 12.01 2.73 -3.64
CA ALA A 38 12.67 2.71 -2.33
C ALA A 38 11.61 2.57 -1.24
N CYS A 39 11.29 1.32 -0.85
CA CYS A 39 10.18 1.01 0.04
C CYS A 39 10.23 1.76 1.38
N ALA A 40 11.40 1.82 2.01
CA ALA A 40 11.53 2.51 3.30
C ALA A 40 11.19 3.99 3.18
N LEU A 41 11.68 4.65 2.12
CA LEU A 41 11.40 6.06 1.87
C LEU A 41 9.94 6.28 1.53
N GLU A 42 9.35 5.39 0.74
CA GLU A 42 7.94 5.49 0.34
C GLU A 42 7.01 5.38 1.53
N LEU A 43 7.29 4.48 2.47
CA LEU A 43 6.52 4.35 3.72
C LEU A 43 6.65 5.61 4.57
N CYS A 44 7.83 6.20 4.65
CA CYS A 44 8.02 7.46 5.38
C CYS A 44 7.24 8.61 4.75
N TYR A 45 7.21 8.70 3.42
CA TYR A 45 6.44 9.73 2.71
C TYR A 45 4.94 9.50 2.88
N THR A 46 4.48 8.26 2.95
CA THR A 46 3.08 7.94 3.26
C THR A 46 2.75 8.41 4.69
N ALA A 47 3.63 8.14 5.64
CA ALA A 47 3.47 8.60 7.02
C ALA A 47 3.42 10.13 7.14
N ALA A 48 4.17 10.83 6.29
CA ALA A 48 4.20 12.29 6.27
C ALA A 48 3.03 12.91 5.48
N GLY A 49 2.18 12.09 4.86
CA GLY A 49 1.00 12.57 4.13
C GLY A 49 1.26 12.95 2.68
N TYR A 50 2.44 12.66 2.13
CA TYR A 50 2.73 12.93 0.71
C TYR A 50 2.03 11.96 -0.22
N PHE A 51 1.74 10.75 0.24
CA PHE A 51 0.91 9.78 -0.48
C PHE A 51 -0.31 9.45 0.37
N ASP A 52 -1.44 9.30 -0.28
CA ASP A 52 -2.69 8.90 0.38
C ASP A 52 -2.79 7.39 0.53
N LEU A 53 -2.26 6.65 -0.42
CA LEU A 53 -2.35 5.20 -0.52
C LEU A 53 -0.98 4.60 -0.81
N TYR A 54 -0.73 3.39 -0.29
CA TYR A 54 0.50 2.64 -0.58
C TYR A 54 0.18 1.19 -0.86
N LEU A 55 0.89 0.59 -1.81
CA LEU A 55 0.72 -0.81 -2.20
C LEU A 55 2.05 -1.43 -2.61
N HIS A 56 2.41 -2.55 -2.02
CA HIS A 56 3.61 -3.30 -2.39
C HIS A 56 3.36 -4.79 -2.22
N GLY A 57 3.72 -5.59 -3.22
CA GLY A 57 3.39 -7.01 -3.25
C GLY A 57 4.35 -7.92 -2.50
N GLY A 58 5.52 -7.46 -2.12
CA GLY A 58 6.49 -8.33 -1.44
C GLY A 58 7.70 -7.59 -0.90
N GLN A 59 7.55 -6.94 0.23
CA GLN A 59 8.65 -6.25 0.91
C GLN A 59 9.51 -7.24 1.69
N LYS A 60 10.82 -7.04 1.67
CA LYS A 60 11.76 -7.78 2.51
C LYS A 60 12.01 -7.03 3.81
N PRO A 61 12.61 -7.69 4.85
CA PRO A 61 12.76 -7.04 6.15
C PRO A 61 13.47 -5.69 6.11
N TRP A 62 14.50 -5.54 5.28
CA TRP A 62 15.22 -4.27 5.16
C TRP A 62 14.40 -3.18 4.45
N ASP A 63 13.31 -3.55 3.77
CA ASP A 63 12.45 -2.59 3.10
C ASP A 63 11.41 -2.01 4.05
N TYR A 64 10.87 -2.81 4.96
CA TYR A 64 9.69 -2.41 5.72
C TYR A 64 9.95 -2.12 7.20
N ALA A 65 11.05 -2.62 7.78
CA ALA A 65 11.21 -2.66 9.24
C ALA A 65 11.07 -1.28 9.89
N ALA A 66 11.79 -0.27 9.42
CA ALA A 66 11.70 1.07 9.98
C ALA A 66 10.49 1.83 9.45
N GLY A 67 10.23 1.73 8.13
CA GLY A 67 9.16 2.49 7.50
C GLY A 67 7.77 2.13 7.99
N SER A 68 7.50 0.84 8.21
CA SER A 68 6.21 0.41 8.72
C SER A 68 5.97 0.88 10.15
N LEU A 69 7.01 0.88 10.98
CA LEU A 69 6.92 1.38 12.34
C LEU A 69 6.66 2.88 12.36
N ILE A 70 7.35 3.64 11.51
CA ILE A 70 7.15 5.08 11.38
C ILE A 70 5.70 5.38 10.97
N LEU A 71 5.17 4.64 10.00
CA LEU A 71 3.78 4.82 9.56
C LEU A 71 2.80 4.49 10.68
N ALA A 72 3.01 3.39 11.40
CA ALA A 72 2.16 3.01 12.51
C ALA A 72 2.19 4.06 13.64
N GLU A 73 3.36 4.58 13.98
CA GLU A 73 3.52 5.63 14.99
C GLU A 73 2.87 6.95 14.57
N ALA A 74 2.77 7.21 13.27
CA ALA A 74 2.06 8.37 12.74
C ALA A 74 0.54 8.20 12.73
N GLY A 75 0.03 7.06 13.21
CA GLY A 75 -1.40 6.76 13.22
C GLY A 75 -1.89 6.15 11.93
N GLY A 76 -1.00 5.70 11.06
CA GLY A 76 -1.35 5.07 9.81
C GLY A 76 -1.80 3.62 9.98
N ASN A 77 -2.41 3.09 8.95
CA ASN A 77 -2.98 1.76 8.93
C ASN A 77 -2.27 0.89 7.91
N LEU A 78 -1.97 -0.36 8.31
CA LEU A 78 -1.30 -1.34 7.46
C LEU A 78 -1.98 -2.70 7.58
N CYS A 79 -2.05 -3.41 6.47
CA CYS A 79 -2.42 -4.82 6.46
C CYS A 79 -1.72 -5.53 5.30
N GLY A 80 -1.79 -6.86 5.28
CA GLY A 80 -1.33 -7.64 4.14
C GLY A 80 -2.43 -7.80 3.10
N PHE A 81 -2.10 -8.43 1.97
CA PHE A 81 -3.08 -8.69 0.91
C PHE A 81 -4.18 -9.63 1.37
N GLU A 82 -3.89 -10.55 2.27
CA GLU A 82 -4.82 -11.58 2.70
C GLU A 82 -5.07 -11.59 4.22
N HIS A 83 -4.30 -10.81 4.99
CA HIS A 83 -4.38 -10.79 6.44
C HIS A 83 -4.52 -9.36 6.96
N ASP A 84 -5.38 -9.17 7.95
CA ASP A 84 -5.56 -7.85 8.55
C ASP A 84 -4.41 -7.47 9.46
N ASP A 85 -3.77 -8.44 10.10
CA ASP A 85 -2.65 -8.17 10.99
C ASP A 85 -1.35 -8.17 10.19
N TYR A 86 -0.87 -6.98 9.86
CA TYR A 86 0.39 -6.80 9.14
C TYR A 86 1.58 -7.41 9.88
N TRP A 87 1.59 -7.31 11.22
CA TRP A 87 2.77 -7.64 12.04
C TRP A 87 3.00 -9.15 12.16
N THR A 88 1.99 -9.98 11.92
CA THR A 88 2.11 -11.43 11.96
C THR A 88 2.37 -12.07 10.59
N SER A 89 2.49 -11.25 9.54
CA SER A 89 2.77 -11.74 8.18
C SER A 89 4.19 -12.30 8.08
N PRO A 90 4.46 -13.22 7.14
CA PRO A 90 5.82 -13.75 6.94
C PRO A 90 6.84 -12.64 6.73
N ALA A 91 8.02 -12.79 7.34
CA ALA A 91 9.02 -11.73 7.37
C ALA A 91 9.67 -11.47 6.00
N TRP A 92 9.86 -12.51 5.18
CA TRP A 92 10.64 -12.38 3.95
C TRP A 92 9.90 -11.79 2.76
N HIS A 93 8.60 -11.96 2.67
CA HIS A 93 7.79 -11.43 1.58
C HIS A 93 6.49 -10.90 2.14
N ARG A 94 6.57 -9.73 2.74
CA ARG A 94 5.44 -9.12 3.38
C ARG A 94 4.72 -8.20 2.39
N SER A 95 3.53 -8.59 1.95
CA SER A 95 2.68 -7.70 1.18
C SER A 95 2.13 -6.60 2.08
N VAL A 96 1.91 -5.41 1.52
CA VAL A 96 1.41 -4.30 2.32
C VAL A 96 0.40 -3.47 1.56
N ILE A 97 -0.72 -3.20 2.22
CA ILE A 97 -1.74 -2.23 1.85
C ILE A 97 -1.70 -1.20 2.98
N ALA A 98 -1.52 0.07 2.65
CA ALA A 98 -1.39 1.09 3.69
C ALA A 98 -2.04 2.40 3.28
N ALA A 99 -2.53 3.14 4.27
CA ALA A 99 -3.01 4.50 4.14
C ALA A 99 -3.01 5.17 5.51
N LEU A 100 -2.80 6.48 5.54
CA LEU A 100 -2.81 7.23 6.79
C LEU A 100 -4.24 7.37 7.31
N ASP A 101 -5.19 7.71 6.45
CA ASP A 101 -6.58 7.92 6.84
C ASP A 101 -7.33 6.58 6.99
N PRO A 102 -8.01 6.33 8.11
CA PRO A 102 -8.66 5.04 8.35
C PRO A 102 -9.84 4.74 7.41
N VAL A 103 -10.59 5.74 6.99
CA VAL A 103 -11.72 5.53 6.05
C VAL A 103 -11.18 5.19 4.68
N LEU A 104 -10.20 5.95 4.22
CA LEU A 104 -9.55 5.71 2.93
C LEU A 104 -8.83 4.35 2.94
N PHE A 105 -8.20 3.98 4.05
CA PHE A 105 -7.56 2.68 4.20
C PHE A 105 -8.55 1.54 3.99
N ALA A 106 -9.72 1.60 4.60
CA ALA A 106 -10.72 0.55 4.47
C ALA A 106 -11.19 0.39 3.02
N GLN A 107 -11.44 1.51 2.34
CA GLN A 107 -11.82 1.52 0.92
C GLN A 107 -10.72 0.93 0.05
N TRP A 108 -9.47 1.32 0.28
CA TRP A 108 -8.31 0.86 -0.46
C TRP A 108 -8.08 -0.63 -0.25
N ARG A 109 -8.10 -1.10 0.99
CA ARG A 109 -7.96 -2.52 1.33
C ARG A 109 -9.00 -3.36 0.61
N ASP A 110 -10.25 -2.94 0.65
CA ASP A 110 -11.35 -3.68 0.04
C ASP A 110 -11.21 -3.73 -1.47
N TRP A 111 -10.84 -2.61 -2.10
CA TRP A 111 -10.60 -2.57 -3.54
C TRP A 111 -9.47 -3.51 -3.96
N VAL A 112 -8.35 -3.49 -3.23
CA VAL A 112 -7.20 -4.35 -3.54
C VAL A 112 -7.59 -5.82 -3.45
N ARG A 113 -8.21 -6.21 -2.35
CA ARG A 113 -8.60 -7.61 -2.13
C ARG A 113 -9.60 -8.10 -3.15
N GLU A 114 -10.57 -7.27 -3.51
CA GLU A 114 -11.58 -7.60 -4.52
C GLU A 114 -10.95 -7.76 -5.90
N ASN A 115 -10.07 -6.85 -6.28
CA ASN A 115 -9.49 -6.86 -7.62
C ASN A 115 -8.38 -7.90 -7.82
N ARG A 116 -7.76 -8.36 -6.75
CA ARG A 116 -6.81 -9.47 -6.83
C ARG A 116 -7.48 -10.82 -7.15
N LYS A 117 -8.75 -10.95 -6.85
CA LYS A 117 -9.51 -12.18 -7.09
C LYS A 117 -10.02 -12.33 -8.51
N LYS A 118 -9.99 -11.27 -9.29
CA LYS A 118 -10.57 -11.29 -10.65
C LYS A 118 -9.63 -11.88 -11.69
#